data_ba56c9f38cb16f9f8858fc5550a55ce3
#
_entry.id   ba56c9f38cb16f9f8858fc5550a55ce3
#
_cell.length_a   1.000
_cell.length_b   1.000
_cell.length_c   1.000
_cell.angle_alpha   90.00
_cell.angle_beta   90.00
_cell.angle_gamma   90.00
#
_symmetry.space_group_name_H-M   'P 1'
#
loop_
_entity.id
_entity.type
_entity.pdbx_description
1 polymer ?
#
loop_
_entity_poly.entity_id
_entity_poly.type
_entity_poly.pdbx_seq_one_letter_code
_entity_poly.pdbx_strand_id
1 'polypeptide(L)'
;MVEMFDEVIEGIPVLHAAPAGKQGQPLPTIFFYHGFTSSKEVYSYFGYAFAKAGFRTILPEANLHGARFNGDSAFRLAHFWDILKSNIDELPAIYQHYQREGLILDNRVGVCGASLGGMTTLGAKVRYPWIQAAASFMGSGYYLSLAPTLFPPFEAQTPETRQQLATDLAFLADYQVVDRLEKLADKPLLIWHGLADDLVPAEESRRLIRDLGEQNLLAQVRFETEPAIGHKITVSALDVGVQFFSRYL
;
A
#
# COMPACT_ATOMS: atom_id res chain seq x y z
N MET A 1 -11.13 16.32 17.10
CA MET A 1 -10.62 15.24 17.97
C MET A 1 -10.67 13.95 17.15
N VAL A 2 -9.74 13.01 17.38
CA VAL A 2 -9.68 11.71 16.68
C VAL A 2 -9.71 10.61 17.73
N GLU A 3 -10.38 9.52 17.47
CA GLU A 3 -10.39 8.30 18.28
C GLU A 3 -9.74 7.18 17.47
N MET A 4 -9.03 6.28 18.18
CA MET A 4 -8.39 5.11 17.59
C MET A 4 -8.74 3.88 18.40
N PHE A 5 -9.05 2.79 17.71
CA PHE A 5 -9.52 1.54 18.30
C PHE A 5 -8.73 0.36 17.74
N ASP A 6 -8.34 -0.57 18.59
CA ASP A 6 -7.88 -1.88 18.16
C ASP A 6 -9.08 -2.79 17.90
N GLU A 7 -9.13 -3.36 16.71
CA GLU A 7 -10.17 -4.30 16.29
C GLU A 7 -9.55 -5.54 15.66
N VAL A 8 -10.32 -6.62 15.56
CA VAL A 8 -9.94 -7.82 14.80
C VAL A 8 -11.03 -8.08 13.77
N ILE A 9 -10.70 -7.92 12.50
CA ILE A 9 -11.63 -8.08 11.38
C ILE A 9 -11.22 -9.29 10.56
N GLU A 10 -12.11 -10.29 10.47
CA GLU A 10 -11.85 -11.57 9.76
C GLU A 10 -10.51 -12.22 10.21
N GLY A 11 -10.20 -12.12 11.51
CA GLY A 11 -8.96 -12.64 12.09
C GLY A 11 -7.73 -11.75 11.92
N ILE A 12 -7.86 -10.59 11.27
CA ILE A 12 -6.76 -9.65 11.02
C ILE A 12 -6.84 -8.53 12.06
N PRO A 13 -5.79 -8.32 12.88
CA PRO A 13 -5.71 -7.14 13.74
C PRO A 13 -5.65 -5.86 12.91
N VAL A 14 -6.47 -4.87 13.25
CA VAL A 14 -6.49 -3.57 12.58
C VAL A 14 -6.49 -2.45 13.62
N LEU A 15 -5.89 -1.31 13.27
CA LEU A 15 -6.08 -0.06 13.98
C LEU A 15 -7.11 0.77 13.19
N HIS A 16 -8.26 1.06 13.82
CA HIS A 16 -9.32 1.85 13.23
C HIS A 16 -9.27 3.27 13.79
N ALA A 17 -9.02 4.26 12.94
CA ALA A 17 -9.04 5.68 13.29
C ALA A 17 -10.26 6.37 12.67
N ALA A 18 -10.95 7.20 13.46
CA ALA A 18 -12.12 7.96 13.00
C ALA A 18 -12.20 9.34 13.69
N PRO A 19 -12.92 10.32 13.12
CA PRO A 19 -13.30 11.52 13.86
C PRO A 19 -14.07 11.13 15.12
N ALA A 20 -13.78 11.80 16.25
CA ALA A 20 -14.37 11.46 17.54
C ALA A 20 -15.92 11.45 17.49
N GLY A 21 -16.51 10.39 18.04
CA GLY A 21 -17.95 10.15 18.06
C GLY A 21 -18.56 9.75 16.70
N LYS A 22 -17.73 9.46 15.68
CA LYS A 22 -18.21 9.07 14.34
C LYS A 22 -17.83 7.64 13.93
N GLN A 23 -17.28 6.84 14.84
CA GLN A 23 -16.87 5.47 14.56
C GLN A 23 -17.99 4.62 13.94
N GLY A 24 -19.22 4.74 14.43
CA GLY A 24 -20.38 3.99 13.93
C GLY A 24 -21.15 4.67 12.80
N GLN A 25 -20.61 5.74 12.18
CA GLN A 25 -21.29 6.48 11.10
C GLN A 25 -20.68 6.13 9.74
N PRO A 26 -21.43 6.15 8.63
CA PRO A 26 -20.85 6.05 7.30
C PRO A 26 -19.84 7.18 7.04
N LEU A 27 -18.61 6.83 6.67
CA LEU A 27 -17.53 7.77 6.35
C LEU A 27 -16.80 7.34 5.07
N PRO A 28 -16.21 8.27 4.30
CA PRO A 28 -15.22 7.92 3.31
C PRO A 28 -14.09 7.14 4.01
N THR A 29 -13.67 6.01 3.43
CA THR A 29 -12.79 5.05 4.12
C THR A 29 -11.49 4.86 3.38
N ILE A 30 -10.36 4.96 4.08
CA ILE A 30 -9.02 4.73 3.56
C ILE A 30 -8.43 3.51 4.25
N PHE A 31 -7.99 2.52 3.48
CA PHE A 31 -7.19 1.39 3.96
C PHE A 31 -5.72 1.76 3.81
N PHE A 32 -4.98 1.81 4.91
CA PHE A 32 -3.57 2.17 4.93
C PHE A 32 -2.68 1.00 5.32
N TYR A 33 -1.72 0.64 4.47
CA TYR A 33 -0.76 -0.44 4.71
C TYR A 33 0.61 0.12 5.13
N HIS A 34 1.13 -0.39 6.25
CA HIS A 34 2.44 -0.03 6.78
C HIS A 34 3.62 -0.63 5.99
N GLY A 35 4.84 -0.15 6.24
CA GLY A 35 6.06 -0.65 5.65
C GLY A 35 6.55 -1.96 6.26
N PHE A 36 7.45 -2.66 5.55
CA PHE A 36 8.10 -3.88 6.03
C PHE A 36 8.87 -3.63 7.33
N THR A 37 8.90 -4.59 8.24
CA THR A 37 9.47 -4.52 9.59
C THR A 37 8.84 -3.49 10.53
N SER A 38 7.70 -2.90 10.16
CA SER A 38 6.96 -1.94 10.96
C SER A 38 5.67 -2.54 11.54
N SER A 39 4.70 -1.71 11.91
CA SER A 39 3.38 -2.14 12.39
C SER A 39 2.32 -1.07 12.16
N LYS A 40 1.05 -1.43 12.36
CA LYS A 40 -0.09 -0.50 12.28
C LYS A 40 0.06 0.68 13.26
N GLU A 41 0.65 0.44 14.46
CA GLU A 41 0.85 1.47 15.48
C GLU A 41 1.89 2.51 15.05
N VAL A 42 3.00 2.07 14.44
CA VAL A 42 4.07 2.98 13.96
C VAL A 42 3.51 3.95 12.92
N TYR A 43 2.58 3.50 12.08
CA TYR A 43 1.96 4.33 11.05
C TYR A 43 0.63 4.98 11.49
N SER A 44 0.30 4.93 12.78
CA SER A 44 -0.93 5.55 13.34
C SER A 44 -1.07 7.04 13.05
N TYR A 45 0.05 7.75 12.79
CA TYR A 45 0.03 9.15 12.39
C TYR A 45 -0.70 9.41 11.05
N PHE A 46 -0.70 8.47 10.10
CA PHE A 46 -1.57 8.53 8.92
C PHE A 46 -3.04 8.36 9.32
N GLY A 47 -3.33 7.39 10.21
CA GLY A 47 -4.67 7.22 10.76
C GLY A 47 -5.19 8.50 11.40
N TYR A 48 -4.35 9.14 12.24
CA TYR A 48 -4.67 10.43 12.85
C TYR A 48 -4.93 11.53 11.83
N ALA A 49 -4.03 11.70 10.85
CA ALA A 49 -4.11 12.78 9.86
C ALA A 49 -5.35 12.65 8.97
N PHE A 50 -5.64 11.45 8.47
CA PHE A 50 -6.83 11.20 7.66
C PHE A 50 -8.11 11.31 8.48
N ALA A 51 -8.15 10.78 9.71
CA ALA A 51 -9.33 10.92 10.57
C ALA A 51 -9.59 12.38 10.96
N LYS A 52 -8.54 13.18 11.19
CA LYS A 52 -8.66 14.63 11.39
C LYS A 52 -9.25 15.34 10.17
N ALA A 53 -9.00 14.83 8.96
CA ALA A 53 -9.57 15.33 7.71
C ALA A 53 -10.99 14.80 7.41
N GLY A 54 -11.55 13.94 8.27
CA GLY A 54 -12.93 13.46 8.16
C GLY A 54 -13.10 12.04 7.65
N PHE A 55 -12.02 11.29 7.42
CA PHE A 55 -12.04 9.92 6.93
C PHE A 55 -12.13 8.90 8.07
N ARG A 56 -12.69 7.73 7.79
CA ARG A 56 -12.32 6.50 8.49
C ARG A 56 -11.02 6.00 7.90
N THR A 57 -10.06 5.62 8.75
CA THR A 57 -8.82 4.99 8.31
C THR A 57 -8.65 3.64 9.00
N ILE A 58 -8.47 2.61 8.21
CA ILE A 58 -8.24 1.25 8.67
C ILE A 58 -6.81 0.88 8.32
N LEU A 59 -6.02 0.57 9.35
CA LEU A 59 -4.63 0.18 9.24
C LEU A 59 -4.51 -1.31 9.59
N PRO A 60 -4.56 -2.23 8.61
CA PRO A 60 -4.36 -3.65 8.88
C PRO A 60 -2.92 -3.96 9.28
N GLU A 61 -2.76 -4.90 10.22
CA GLU A 61 -1.47 -5.49 10.52
C GLU A 61 -1.09 -6.48 9.43
N ALA A 62 0.04 -6.27 8.77
CA ALA A 62 0.53 -7.18 7.75
C ALA A 62 0.89 -8.55 8.34
N ASN A 63 0.77 -9.61 7.56
CA ASN A 63 1.20 -10.93 8.00
C ASN A 63 2.67 -10.89 8.45
N LEU A 64 3.03 -11.69 9.45
CA LEU A 64 4.36 -11.74 10.09
C LEU A 64 4.84 -10.40 10.69
N HIS A 65 3.93 -9.46 11.00
CA HIS A 65 4.24 -8.18 11.64
C HIS A 65 3.40 -7.96 12.91
N GLY A 66 3.88 -7.09 13.79
CA GLY A 66 3.18 -6.69 15.01
C GLY A 66 2.57 -7.87 15.76
N ALA A 67 1.27 -7.85 16.00
CA ALA A 67 0.53 -8.92 16.69
C ALA A 67 0.50 -10.26 15.90
N ARG A 68 0.86 -10.26 14.62
CA ARG A 68 0.94 -11.46 13.75
C ARG A 68 2.37 -11.98 13.60
N PHE A 69 3.35 -11.38 14.28
CA PHE A 69 4.75 -11.78 14.19
C PHE A 69 5.00 -13.11 14.92
N ASN A 70 5.63 -14.04 14.23
CA ASN A 70 5.94 -15.39 14.76
C ASN A 70 7.25 -15.46 15.58
N GLY A 71 7.97 -14.33 15.75
CA GLY A 71 9.26 -14.27 16.46
C GLY A 71 10.48 -14.54 15.59
N ASP A 72 10.31 -14.93 14.32
CA ASP A 72 11.39 -15.26 13.40
C ASP A 72 11.58 -14.18 12.32
N SER A 73 12.61 -13.34 12.50
CA SER A 73 12.92 -12.26 11.55
C SER A 73 13.51 -12.75 10.24
N ALA A 74 14.23 -13.89 10.25
CA ALA A 74 14.79 -14.46 9.03
C ALA A 74 13.67 -15.07 8.17
N PHE A 75 12.73 -15.77 8.81
CA PHE A 75 11.54 -16.26 8.15
C PHE A 75 10.72 -15.12 7.53
N ARG A 76 10.47 -14.04 8.29
CA ARG A 76 9.76 -12.87 7.76
C ARG A 76 10.47 -12.26 6.55
N LEU A 77 11.81 -12.15 6.60
CA LEU A 77 12.60 -11.59 5.48
C LEU A 77 12.44 -12.44 4.21
N ALA A 78 12.54 -13.76 4.34
CA ALA A 78 12.40 -14.70 3.22
C ALA A 78 10.99 -14.74 2.61
N HIS A 79 9.96 -14.25 3.36
CA HIS A 79 8.56 -14.24 2.95
C HIS A 79 8.04 -12.84 2.60
N PHE A 80 8.93 -11.88 2.27
CA PHE A 80 8.51 -10.51 1.92
C PHE A 80 7.43 -10.48 0.84
N TRP A 81 7.60 -11.25 -0.22
CA TRP A 81 6.66 -11.27 -1.35
C TRP A 81 5.37 -12.02 -1.05
N ASP A 82 5.39 -13.01 -0.17
CA ASP A 82 4.19 -13.66 0.35
C ASP A 82 3.39 -12.71 1.26
N ILE A 83 4.08 -11.86 2.03
CA ILE A 83 3.45 -10.82 2.85
C ILE A 83 2.77 -9.78 1.95
N LEU A 84 3.42 -9.35 0.87
CA LEU A 84 2.81 -8.46 -0.13
C LEU A 84 1.51 -9.07 -0.69
N LYS A 85 1.59 -10.34 -1.11
CA LYS A 85 0.45 -11.11 -1.60
C LYS A 85 -0.67 -11.17 -0.55
N SER A 86 -0.35 -11.53 0.68
CA SER A 86 -1.30 -11.63 1.80
C SER A 86 -2.03 -10.30 2.03
N ASN A 87 -1.32 -9.18 2.07
CA ASN A 87 -1.91 -7.85 2.21
C ASN A 87 -2.96 -7.54 1.12
N ILE A 88 -2.65 -7.90 -0.13
CA ILE A 88 -3.55 -7.66 -1.26
C ILE A 88 -4.77 -8.58 -1.17
N ASP A 89 -4.57 -9.87 -0.88
CA ASP A 89 -5.63 -10.88 -0.86
C ASP A 89 -6.57 -10.75 0.36
N GLU A 90 -6.08 -10.21 1.49
CA GLU A 90 -6.86 -9.98 2.70
C GLU A 90 -7.74 -8.71 2.62
N LEU A 91 -7.35 -7.73 1.79
CA LEU A 91 -8.07 -6.45 1.69
C LEU A 91 -9.56 -6.58 1.36
N PRO A 92 -10.02 -7.45 0.44
CA PRO A 92 -11.45 -7.61 0.17
C PRO A 92 -12.27 -8.05 1.38
N ALA A 93 -11.73 -8.91 2.23
CA ALA A 93 -12.44 -9.37 3.43
C ALA A 93 -12.65 -8.22 4.42
N ILE A 94 -11.62 -7.41 4.65
CA ILE A 94 -11.70 -6.22 5.51
C ILE A 94 -12.68 -5.20 4.90
N TYR A 95 -12.57 -4.91 3.60
CA TYR A 95 -13.49 -4.01 2.90
C TYR A 95 -14.95 -4.47 3.03
N GLN A 96 -15.23 -5.76 2.77
CA GLN A 96 -16.58 -6.32 2.84
C GLN A 96 -17.16 -6.25 4.26
N HIS A 97 -16.34 -6.41 5.30
CA HIS A 97 -16.78 -6.22 6.68
C HIS A 97 -17.36 -4.81 6.87
N TYR A 98 -16.59 -3.75 6.59
CA TYR A 98 -17.06 -2.36 6.76
C TYR A 98 -18.22 -2.00 5.82
N GLN A 99 -18.29 -2.64 4.64
CA GLN A 99 -19.41 -2.46 3.71
C GLN A 99 -20.71 -3.08 4.25
N ARG A 100 -20.65 -4.32 4.79
CA ARG A 100 -21.81 -4.99 5.40
C ARG A 100 -22.36 -4.25 6.61
N GLU A 101 -21.46 -3.63 7.38
CA GLU A 101 -21.83 -2.80 8.54
C GLU A 101 -22.38 -1.40 8.14
N GLY A 102 -22.43 -1.09 6.85
CA GLY A 102 -22.91 0.21 6.38
C GLY A 102 -22.00 1.39 6.74
N LEU A 103 -20.73 1.13 7.00
CA LEU A 103 -19.78 2.12 7.52
C LEU A 103 -19.01 2.86 6.43
N ILE A 104 -19.13 2.44 5.16
CA ILE A 104 -18.49 3.11 4.01
C ILE A 104 -19.50 4.04 3.35
N LEU A 105 -19.23 5.33 3.33
CA LEU A 105 -20.08 6.34 2.72
C LEU A 105 -20.00 6.27 1.19
N ASP A 106 -21.12 6.05 0.50
CA ASP A 106 -21.27 6.18 -0.97
C ASP A 106 -20.19 5.46 -1.80
N ASN A 107 -19.70 4.32 -1.32
CA ASN A 107 -18.57 3.57 -1.91
C ASN A 107 -17.27 4.40 -2.06
N ARG A 108 -17.08 5.45 -1.27
CA ARG A 108 -15.88 6.29 -1.25
C ARG A 108 -14.75 5.56 -0.52
N VAL A 109 -13.95 4.82 -1.30
CA VAL A 109 -12.88 3.95 -0.79
C VAL A 109 -11.55 4.34 -1.39
N GLY A 110 -10.58 4.63 -0.53
CA GLY A 110 -9.17 4.82 -0.87
C GLY A 110 -8.28 3.70 -0.36
N VAL A 111 -7.17 3.46 -1.03
CA VAL A 111 -6.09 2.61 -0.54
C VAL A 111 -4.78 3.39 -0.57
N CYS A 112 -4.00 3.25 0.49
CA CYS A 112 -2.77 4.00 0.68
C CYS A 112 -1.75 3.14 1.42
N GLY A 113 -0.47 3.44 1.24
CA GLY A 113 0.56 2.78 2.02
C GLY A 113 1.97 3.23 1.68
N ALA A 114 2.93 2.80 2.49
CA ALA A 114 4.32 3.18 2.39
C ALA A 114 5.23 1.96 2.20
N SER A 115 6.22 2.02 1.30
CA SER A 115 7.16 0.93 1.03
C SER A 115 6.43 -0.36 0.61
N LEU A 116 6.51 -1.44 1.40
CA LEU A 116 5.67 -2.63 1.23
C LEU A 116 4.18 -2.27 1.08
N GLY A 117 3.67 -1.33 1.90
CA GLY A 117 2.31 -0.83 1.81
C GLY A 117 2.04 -0.03 0.53
N GLY A 118 3.03 0.69 0.01
CA GLY A 118 2.97 1.36 -1.29
C GLY A 118 2.87 0.38 -2.44
N MET A 119 3.65 -0.71 -2.38
CA MET A 119 3.55 -1.84 -3.32
C MET A 119 2.17 -2.50 -3.21
N THR A 120 1.72 -2.83 -1.99
CA THR A 120 0.37 -3.35 -1.73
C THR A 120 -0.71 -2.48 -2.39
N THR A 121 -0.59 -1.16 -2.28
CA THR A 121 -1.53 -0.19 -2.86
C THR A 121 -1.63 -0.32 -4.38
N LEU A 122 -0.49 -0.39 -5.07
CA LEU A 122 -0.45 -0.51 -6.54
C LEU A 122 -1.05 -1.83 -7.02
N GLY A 123 -0.68 -2.95 -6.38
CA GLY A 123 -1.22 -4.27 -6.70
C GLY A 123 -2.73 -4.39 -6.41
N ALA A 124 -3.20 -3.81 -5.30
CA ALA A 124 -4.62 -3.78 -4.97
C ALA A 124 -5.42 -2.95 -5.97
N LYS A 125 -4.89 -1.78 -6.40
CA LYS A 125 -5.57 -0.87 -7.33
C LYS A 125 -5.84 -1.52 -8.69
N VAL A 126 -4.91 -2.31 -9.22
CA VAL A 126 -5.11 -3.00 -10.51
C VAL A 126 -6.05 -4.20 -10.41
N ARG A 127 -6.30 -4.73 -9.21
CA ARG A 127 -7.15 -5.91 -8.96
C ARG A 127 -8.58 -5.54 -8.57
N TYR A 128 -8.75 -4.48 -7.79
CA TYR A 128 -10.04 -4.17 -7.14
C TYR A 128 -10.67 -2.90 -7.70
N PRO A 129 -11.67 -3.02 -8.61
CA PRO A 129 -12.28 -1.86 -9.28
C PRO A 129 -13.10 -0.97 -8.35
N TRP A 130 -13.42 -1.42 -7.13
CA TRP A 130 -14.11 -0.61 -6.12
C TRP A 130 -13.21 0.44 -5.45
N ILE A 131 -11.88 0.39 -5.62
CA ILE A 131 -10.96 1.42 -5.13
C ILE A 131 -11.13 2.68 -5.97
N GLN A 132 -11.53 3.80 -5.33
CA GLN A 132 -11.85 5.06 -6.01
C GLN A 132 -10.64 6.00 -6.09
N ALA A 133 -9.68 5.90 -5.18
CA ALA A 133 -8.43 6.65 -5.22
C ALA A 133 -7.31 5.84 -4.57
N ALA A 134 -6.07 5.99 -5.04
CA ALA A 134 -4.93 5.26 -4.49
C ALA A 134 -3.72 6.18 -4.30
N ALA A 135 -2.95 6.00 -3.21
CA ALA A 135 -1.73 6.75 -2.94
C ALA A 135 -0.58 5.83 -2.54
N SER A 136 0.44 5.72 -3.36
CA SER A 136 1.64 4.91 -3.10
C SER A 136 2.81 5.79 -2.71
N PHE A 137 3.36 5.57 -1.52
CA PHE A 137 4.55 6.24 -1.03
C PHE A 137 5.74 5.29 -1.09
N MET A 138 6.82 5.70 -1.81
CA MET A 138 8.08 4.97 -1.97
C MET A 138 7.90 3.46 -2.23
N GLY A 139 6.94 3.12 -3.12
CA GLY A 139 6.65 1.77 -3.57
C GLY A 139 7.12 1.51 -5.00
N SER A 140 6.96 0.27 -5.44
CA SER A 140 7.09 -0.16 -6.83
C SER A 140 5.89 -1.01 -7.23
N GLY A 141 5.51 -0.98 -8.49
CA GLY A 141 4.50 -1.89 -9.07
C GLY A 141 5.11 -3.02 -9.91
N TYR A 142 6.43 -3.05 -10.09
CA TYR A 142 7.15 -3.99 -10.96
C TYR A 142 7.79 -5.12 -10.17
N TYR A 143 6.97 -5.99 -9.59
CA TYR A 143 7.41 -6.96 -8.59
C TYR A 143 8.40 -7.98 -9.13
N LEU A 144 8.12 -8.59 -10.30
CA LEU A 144 9.01 -9.62 -10.88
C LEU A 144 10.41 -9.10 -11.20
N SER A 145 10.53 -7.84 -11.64
CA SER A 145 11.84 -7.25 -11.93
C SER A 145 12.59 -6.83 -10.68
N LEU A 146 11.87 -6.50 -9.60
CA LEU A 146 12.44 -6.03 -8.34
C LEU A 146 12.80 -7.17 -7.38
N ALA A 147 12.02 -8.26 -7.38
CA ALA A 147 12.13 -9.34 -6.41
C ALA A 147 13.50 -10.07 -6.36
N PRO A 148 14.25 -10.20 -7.46
CA PRO A 148 15.59 -10.79 -7.38
C PRO A 148 16.61 -9.97 -6.58
N THR A 149 16.35 -8.68 -6.36
CA THR A 149 17.27 -7.76 -5.65
C THR A 149 16.72 -7.19 -4.35
N LEU A 150 15.38 -7.11 -4.24
CA LEU A 150 14.72 -6.62 -3.03
C LEU A 150 14.14 -7.81 -2.25
N PHE A 151 14.77 -8.16 -1.14
CA PHE A 151 14.32 -9.24 -0.24
C PHE A 151 13.97 -10.54 -0.98
N PRO A 152 14.91 -11.12 -1.77
CA PRO A 152 14.67 -12.44 -2.36
C PRO A 152 14.53 -13.49 -1.24
N PRO A 153 13.70 -14.53 -1.42
CA PRO A 153 13.54 -15.60 -0.43
C PRO A 153 14.83 -16.36 -0.14
N PHE A 154 15.74 -16.37 -1.10
CA PHE A 154 17.11 -16.90 -0.97
C PHE A 154 18.04 -16.28 -2.02
N GLU A 155 19.35 -16.37 -1.80
CA GLU A 155 20.34 -15.91 -2.77
C GLU A 155 20.48 -16.91 -3.94
N ALA A 156 20.23 -16.41 -5.16
CA ALA A 156 20.28 -17.20 -6.39
C ALA A 156 21.61 -16.98 -7.14
N GLN A 157 22.63 -17.75 -6.82
CA GLN A 157 23.98 -17.58 -7.37
C GLN A 157 24.22 -18.41 -8.64
N THR A 158 23.61 -19.60 -8.77
CA THR A 158 23.76 -20.50 -9.94
C THR A 158 22.61 -20.38 -10.93
N PRO A 159 22.74 -20.83 -12.18
CA PRO A 159 21.61 -20.87 -13.13
C PRO A 159 20.41 -21.64 -12.59
N GLU A 160 20.63 -22.76 -11.91
CA GLU A 160 19.58 -23.61 -11.32
C GLU A 160 18.82 -22.87 -10.21
N THR A 161 19.55 -22.20 -9.29
CA THR A 161 18.92 -21.43 -8.22
C THR A 161 18.20 -20.19 -8.75
N ARG A 162 18.68 -19.56 -9.83
CA ARG A 162 17.96 -18.46 -10.51
C ARG A 162 16.66 -18.95 -11.15
N GLN A 163 16.69 -20.12 -11.79
CA GLN A 163 15.48 -20.71 -12.36
C GLN A 163 14.47 -21.08 -11.25
N GLN A 164 14.94 -21.62 -10.12
CA GLN A 164 14.09 -21.91 -8.97
C GLN A 164 13.47 -20.63 -8.42
N LEU A 165 14.27 -19.59 -8.19
CA LEU A 165 13.77 -18.26 -7.73
C LEU A 165 12.70 -17.70 -8.65
N ALA A 166 12.91 -17.75 -9.97
CA ALA A 166 11.95 -17.30 -10.95
C ALA A 166 10.65 -18.12 -10.89
N THR A 167 10.74 -19.42 -10.65
CA THR A 167 9.57 -20.30 -10.49
C THR A 167 8.79 -19.96 -9.21
N ASP A 168 9.48 -19.81 -8.09
CA ASP A 168 8.89 -19.56 -6.78
C ASP A 168 8.19 -18.18 -6.75
N LEU A 169 8.72 -17.20 -7.48
CA LEU A 169 8.18 -15.83 -7.55
C LEU A 169 7.22 -15.61 -8.73
N ALA A 170 6.95 -16.62 -9.57
CA ALA A 170 6.11 -16.46 -10.76
C ALA A 170 4.69 -15.94 -10.45
N PHE A 171 4.14 -16.23 -9.25
CA PHE A 171 2.84 -15.75 -8.81
C PHE A 171 2.74 -14.22 -8.78
N LEU A 172 3.85 -13.50 -8.66
CA LEU A 172 3.89 -12.03 -8.65
C LEU A 172 3.39 -11.41 -9.95
N ALA A 173 3.42 -12.15 -11.07
CA ALA A 173 2.84 -11.72 -12.33
C ALA A 173 1.37 -11.34 -12.20
N ASP A 174 0.63 -12.04 -11.34
CA ASP A 174 -0.79 -11.79 -11.12
C ASP A 174 -1.07 -10.55 -10.26
N TYR A 175 -0.05 -10.02 -9.58
CA TYR A 175 -0.20 -8.90 -8.63
C TYR A 175 0.41 -7.60 -9.13
N GLN A 176 1.39 -7.63 -10.03
CA GLN A 176 2.10 -6.46 -10.53
C GLN A 176 1.27 -5.61 -11.50
N VAL A 177 1.73 -4.38 -11.77
CA VAL A 177 1.03 -3.42 -12.64
C VAL A 177 1.30 -3.61 -14.14
N VAL A 178 2.30 -4.42 -14.51
CA VAL A 178 2.65 -4.72 -15.91
C VAL A 178 1.40 -5.20 -16.65
N ASP A 179 1.18 -4.71 -17.86
CA ASP A 179 0.00 -4.99 -18.70
C ASP A 179 -1.36 -4.60 -18.10
N ARG A 180 -1.36 -3.77 -17.00
CA ARG A 180 -2.56 -3.31 -16.29
C ARG A 180 -2.56 -1.82 -16.01
N LEU A 181 -1.75 -1.04 -16.72
CA LEU A 181 -1.57 0.39 -16.48
C LEU A 181 -2.87 1.18 -16.67
N GLU A 182 -3.74 0.77 -17.59
CA GLU A 182 -5.07 1.37 -17.75
C GLU A 182 -5.92 1.25 -16.48
N LYS A 183 -5.91 0.05 -15.83
CA LYS A 183 -6.63 -0.17 -14.56
C LYS A 183 -5.99 0.57 -13.39
N LEU A 184 -4.68 0.82 -13.45
CA LEU A 184 -3.98 1.58 -12.43
C LEU A 184 -4.39 3.06 -12.47
N ALA A 185 -4.49 3.64 -13.66
CA ALA A 185 -4.71 5.06 -13.90
C ALA A 185 -6.16 5.43 -14.31
N ASP A 186 -7.12 4.49 -14.22
CA ASP A 186 -8.55 4.74 -14.52
C ASP A 186 -9.22 5.68 -13.51
N LYS A 187 -8.59 5.88 -12.33
CA LYS A 187 -9.04 6.72 -11.22
C LYS A 187 -7.84 7.44 -10.60
N PRO A 188 -8.07 8.47 -9.75
CA PRO A 188 -7.00 9.25 -9.15
C PRO A 188 -5.93 8.39 -8.48
N LEU A 189 -4.67 8.65 -8.85
CA LEU A 189 -3.48 7.97 -8.37
C LEU A 189 -2.43 9.00 -7.95
N LEU A 190 -1.97 8.90 -6.70
CA LEU A 190 -0.80 9.62 -6.21
C LEU A 190 0.39 8.67 -6.12
N ILE A 191 1.50 9.07 -6.71
CA ILE A 191 2.82 8.46 -6.50
C ILE A 191 3.71 9.49 -5.83
N TRP A 192 4.27 9.15 -4.69
CA TRP A 192 5.25 9.96 -3.99
C TRP A 192 6.54 9.18 -3.76
N HIS A 193 7.72 9.84 -3.97
CA HIS A 193 9.01 9.19 -3.75
C HIS A 193 10.10 10.18 -3.31
N GLY A 194 10.90 9.80 -2.32
CA GLY A 194 12.14 10.49 -1.99
C GLY A 194 13.24 10.17 -3.02
N LEU A 195 13.89 11.19 -3.58
CA LEU A 195 14.84 10.97 -4.70
C LEU A 195 16.19 10.37 -4.29
N ALA A 196 16.50 10.33 -2.99
CA ALA A 196 17.67 9.67 -2.44
C ALA A 196 17.36 8.31 -1.79
N ASP A 197 16.23 7.69 -2.18
CA ASP A 197 15.84 6.36 -1.68
C ASP A 197 16.78 5.28 -2.23
N ASP A 198 17.50 4.64 -1.34
CA ASP A 198 18.50 3.59 -1.62
C ASP A 198 17.98 2.17 -1.34
N LEU A 199 16.77 2.04 -0.77
CA LEU A 199 16.13 0.75 -0.50
C LEU A 199 15.18 0.34 -1.61
N VAL A 200 14.17 1.19 -1.91
CA VAL A 200 13.33 1.07 -3.09
C VAL A 200 13.69 2.22 -4.02
N PRO A 201 14.47 1.99 -5.08
CA PRO A 201 14.97 3.08 -5.91
C PRO A 201 13.86 3.97 -6.48
N ALA A 202 14.03 5.29 -6.41
CA ALA A 202 13.07 6.24 -6.99
C ALA A 202 12.86 6.04 -8.50
N GLU A 203 13.81 5.35 -9.17
CA GLU A 203 13.69 4.96 -10.57
C GLU A 203 12.48 4.03 -10.82
N GLU A 204 12.04 3.26 -9.83
CA GLU A 204 10.81 2.45 -9.92
C GLU A 204 9.56 3.32 -10.17
N SER A 205 9.44 4.42 -9.41
CA SER A 205 8.36 5.39 -9.63
C SER A 205 8.53 6.17 -10.93
N ARG A 206 9.76 6.58 -11.29
CA ARG A 206 10.02 7.24 -12.58
C ARG A 206 9.69 6.33 -13.77
N ARG A 207 10.03 5.04 -13.68
CA ARG A 207 9.65 4.03 -14.67
C ARG A 207 8.14 3.97 -14.82
N LEU A 208 7.40 3.90 -13.71
CA LEU A 208 5.94 3.86 -13.74
C LEU A 208 5.34 5.10 -14.42
N ILE A 209 5.83 6.29 -14.09
CA ILE A 209 5.38 7.54 -14.71
C ILE A 209 5.70 7.58 -16.21
N ARG A 210 6.87 7.10 -16.62
CA ARG A 210 7.26 7.00 -18.04
C ARG A 210 6.34 6.05 -18.79
N ASP A 211 6.13 4.83 -18.26
CA ASP A 211 5.29 3.81 -18.88
C ASP A 211 3.82 4.27 -19.01
N LEU A 212 3.29 4.97 -17.99
CA LEU A 212 1.97 5.61 -18.03
C LEU A 212 1.90 6.73 -19.08
N GLY A 213 2.98 7.54 -19.20
CA GLY A 213 3.09 8.62 -20.17
C GLY A 213 3.11 8.10 -21.62
N GLU A 214 3.83 7.02 -21.89
CA GLU A 214 3.88 6.37 -23.21
C GLU A 214 2.51 5.86 -23.68
N GLN A 215 1.62 5.52 -22.73
CA GLN A 215 0.25 5.12 -23.00
C GLN A 215 -0.79 6.24 -22.89
N ASN A 216 -0.38 7.50 -22.66
CA ASN A 216 -1.24 8.67 -22.46
C ASN A 216 -2.20 8.54 -21.25
N LEU A 217 -1.76 7.89 -20.15
CA LEU A 217 -2.56 7.58 -18.97
C LEU A 217 -2.31 8.53 -17.78
N LEU A 218 -1.65 9.67 -17.96
CA LEU A 218 -1.28 10.58 -16.87
C LEU A 218 -2.41 11.51 -16.40
N ALA A 219 -3.57 11.52 -17.03
CA ALA A 219 -4.62 12.51 -16.79
C ALA A 219 -5.12 12.56 -15.31
N GLN A 220 -5.10 11.43 -14.60
CA GLN A 220 -5.50 11.31 -13.20
C GLN A 220 -4.32 10.96 -12.26
N VAL A 221 -3.09 11.07 -12.74
CA VAL A 221 -1.89 10.71 -11.99
C VAL A 221 -1.19 11.96 -11.48
N ARG A 222 -0.94 12.02 -10.19
CA ARG A 222 -0.10 13.02 -9.54
C ARG A 222 1.22 12.36 -9.12
N PHE A 223 2.33 12.89 -9.59
CA PHE A 223 3.67 12.46 -9.21
C PHE A 223 4.37 13.54 -8.41
N GLU A 224 4.76 13.22 -7.17
CA GLU A 224 5.44 14.10 -6.25
C GLU A 224 6.76 13.50 -5.80
N THR A 225 7.78 14.31 -5.71
CA THR A 225 9.12 13.87 -5.28
C THR A 225 9.75 14.87 -4.32
N GLU A 226 10.59 14.39 -3.42
CA GLU A 226 11.38 15.24 -2.54
C GLU A 226 12.89 14.98 -2.75
N PRO A 227 13.69 15.99 -3.16
CA PRO A 227 15.14 15.87 -3.25
C PRO A 227 15.78 15.54 -1.90
N ALA A 228 16.89 14.80 -1.90
CA ALA A 228 17.65 14.41 -0.71
C ALA A 228 16.90 13.64 0.38
N ILE A 229 15.70 13.17 0.12
CA ILE A 229 14.94 12.30 1.01
C ILE A 229 15.16 10.85 0.60
N GLY A 230 15.60 10.03 1.56
CA GLY A 230 15.77 8.58 1.41
C GLY A 230 14.45 7.82 1.67
N HIS A 231 14.57 6.56 2.11
CA HIS A 231 13.42 5.67 2.35
C HIS A 231 12.65 6.04 3.65
N LYS A 232 11.96 7.16 3.66
CA LYS A 232 11.16 7.64 4.81
C LYS A 232 10.03 8.57 4.37
N ILE A 233 8.96 8.60 5.17
CA ILE A 233 7.87 9.56 5.03
C ILE A 233 8.26 10.89 5.70
N THR A 234 8.03 11.99 4.99
CA THR A 234 8.16 13.36 5.51
C THR A 234 6.79 13.90 5.93
N VAL A 235 6.79 15.00 6.69
CA VAL A 235 5.54 15.72 6.99
C VAL A 235 4.87 16.22 5.71
N SER A 236 5.66 16.70 4.75
CA SER A 236 5.17 17.12 3.43
C SER A 236 4.50 15.97 2.68
N ALA A 237 5.10 14.76 2.67
CA ALA A 237 4.50 13.58 2.06
C ALA A 237 3.14 13.23 2.68
N LEU A 238 3.05 13.28 4.02
CA LEU A 238 1.80 13.05 4.74
C LEU A 238 0.73 14.07 4.33
N ASP A 239 1.08 15.36 4.31
CA ASP A 239 0.17 16.45 3.93
C ASP A 239 -0.31 16.30 2.48
N VAL A 240 0.58 15.93 1.56
CA VAL A 240 0.23 15.63 0.16
C VAL A 240 -0.80 14.51 0.08
N GLY A 241 -0.64 13.45 0.88
CA GLY A 241 -1.61 12.35 0.96
C GLY A 241 -2.97 12.80 1.47
N VAL A 242 -3.00 13.61 2.54
CA VAL A 242 -4.26 14.18 3.09
C VAL A 242 -4.96 15.06 2.07
N GLN A 243 -4.24 15.97 1.42
CA GLN A 243 -4.81 16.84 0.36
C GLN A 243 -5.35 16.03 -0.82
N PHE A 244 -4.62 14.99 -1.25
CA PHE A 244 -5.03 14.12 -2.33
C PHE A 244 -6.36 13.45 -2.04
N PHE A 245 -6.49 12.75 -0.92
CA PHE A 245 -7.76 12.08 -0.58
C PHE A 245 -8.89 13.07 -0.30
N SER A 246 -8.62 14.22 0.32
CA SER A 246 -9.64 15.28 0.53
C SER A 246 -10.20 15.85 -0.77
N ARG A 247 -9.44 15.74 -1.86
CA ARG A 247 -9.90 16.19 -3.19
C ARG A 247 -10.70 15.12 -3.93
N TYR A 248 -10.38 13.85 -3.75
CA TYR A 248 -10.87 12.78 -4.62
C TYR A 248 -11.77 11.74 -3.92
N LEU A 249 -11.83 11.78 -2.60
CA LEU A 249 -12.75 11.02 -1.76
C LEU A 249 -13.59 11.95 -0.89
#